data_966e7435af9a5fea45fd8bc3aacc67a0
#
_entry.id   966e7435af9a5fea45fd8bc3aacc67a0
#
_cell.length_a   1.000
_cell.length_b   1.000
_cell.length_c   1.000
_cell.angle_alpha   90.00
_cell.angle_beta   90.00
_cell.angle_gamma   90.00
#
_symmetry.space_group_name_H-M   'P 1'
#
loop_
_entity.id
_entity.type
_entity.pdbx_description
1 polymer ?
#
loop_
_entity_poly.entity_id
_entity_poly.type
_entity_poly.pdbx_seq_one_letter_code
_entity_poly.pdbx_strand_id
1 'polypeptide(L)'
;MALLVLAAHARRAGWEPRVIDQNFQKLPDEIPDLACLTVWTSIAAQAYRLADAYRAKGVPVVLGGVHASLIPIEALRHCDSVVSGEADTIFGTVLADAAAGKLQRMYKGSFQDMDAVPMNHEWADILDKWPIARYAPLNTLQTTRGCRFNCDFCSVIRINGRGSRHSPPERVIEEIKVLKKVGQHLGEFAYVFFLDDDLAADLDYCGELSEAILSSGVKVRWGAQASIGLARNTELLATATRSGLRTMFIGFEGIDRDALVECNKKNRPGEYGELVAKVHKAGAGIEGGFIFGFDSQGPDCFEETAKFVDNINVDVAHFSILTPYPGTATYARMLADDRITTFDWKRYNMYSCVFEPAKMTAAQLETGLATAYREF
;
A
#
# COMPACT_ATOMS: atom_id res chain seq x y z
N MET A 1 1.13 -8.51 4.22
CA MET A 1 1.34 -8.14 5.64
C MET A 1 0.06 -8.20 6.48
N ALA A 2 -1.04 -7.52 6.12
CA ALA A 2 -2.26 -7.48 6.97
C ALA A 2 -2.74 -8.86 7.48
N LEU A 3 -2.79 -9.88 6.62
CA LEU A 3 -3.19 -11.23 7.06
C LEU A 3 -2.22 -11.88 8.04
N LEU A 4 -0.93 -11.55 7.99
CA LEU A 4 0.07 -12.06 8.94
C LEU A 4 -0.14 -11.44 10.33
N VAL A 5 -0.39 -10.13 10.37
CA VAL A 5 -0.74 -9.42 11.62
C VAL A 5 -2.04 -9.99 12.21
N LEU A 6 -3.06 -10.22 11.38
CA LEU A 6 -4.31 -10.83 11.86
C LEU A 6 -4.12 -12.29 12.31
N ALA A 7 -3.19 -13.03 11.71
CA ALA A 7 -2.83 -14.37 12.18
C ALA A 7 -2.25 -14.33 13.60
N ALA A 8 -1.41 -13.34 13.92
CA ALA A 8 -0.93 -13.17 15.29
C ALA A 8 -2.07 -12.83 16.26
N HIS A 9 -2.98 -11.95 15.90
CA HIS A 9 -4.19 -11.71 16.71
C HIS A 9 -5.03 -12.98 16.91
N ALA A 10 -5.17 -13.80 15.86
CA ALA A 10 -5.90 -15.06 15.95
C ALA A 10 -5.23 -16.05 16.91
N ARG A 11 -3.89 -16.18 16.85
CA ARG A 11 -3.11 -17.00 17.80
C ARG A 11 -3.28 -16.53 19.24
N ARG A 12 -3.22 -15.22 19.48
CA ARG A 12 -3.48 -14.64 20.82
C ARG A 12 -4.88 -14.97 21.33
N ALA A 13 -5.85 -15.14 20.43
CA ALA A 13 -7.22 -15.53 20.74
C ALA A 13 -7.45 -17.04 20.80
N GLY A 14 -6.39 -17.86 20.71
CA GLY A 14 -6.47 -19.33 20.79
C GLY A 14 -6.89 -20.04 19.49
N TRP A 15 -6.88 -19.34 18.35
CA TRP A 15 -7.15 -19.93 17.04
C TRP A 15 -5.85 -20.42 16.38
N GLU A 16 -5.96 -21.38 15.48
CA GLU A 16 -4.87 -21.86 14.63
C GLU A 16 -5.01 -21.27 13.21
N PRO A 17 -4.42 -20.11 12.92
CA PRO A 17 -4.56 -19.46 11.63
C PRO A 17 -3.70 -20.11 10.55
N ARG A 18 -4.25 -20.27 9.35
CA ARG A 18 -3.54 -20.66 8.15
C ARG A 18 -3.63 -19.53 7.13
N VAL A 19 -2.52 -18.86 6.87
CA VAL A 19 -2.46 -17.76 5.88
C VAL A 19 -2.12 -18.34 4.51
N ILE A 20 -2.95 -18.04 3.53
CA ILE A 20 -2.83 -18.54 2.14
C ILE A 20 -2.68 -17.34 1.20
N ASP A 21 -1.62 -17.34 0.41
CA ASP A 21 -1.50 -16.45 -0.74
C ASP A 21 -1.69 -17.26 -2.03
N GLN A 22 -2.80 -16.99 -2.72
CA GLN A 22 -3.19 -17.73 -3.93
C GLN A 22 -2.28 -17.47 -5.14
N ASN A 23 -1.37 -16.51 -5.08
CA ASN A 23 -0.39 -16.30 -6.14
C ASN A 23 0.58 -17.48 -6.28
N PHE A 24 0.78 -18.25 -5.22
CA PHE A 24 1.73 -19.38 -5.21
C PHE A 24 1.27 -20.60 -4.37
N GLN A 25 0.15 -20.47 -3.64
CA GLN A 25 -0.39 -21.55 -2.82
C GLN A 25 -1.77 -21.97 -3.32
N LYS A 26 -2.04 -23.25 -3.29
CA LYS A 26 -3.39 -23.77 -3.48
C LYS A 26 -4.17 -23.67 -2.18
N LEU A 27 -5.48 -23.47 -2.30
CA LEU A 27 -6.37 -23.60 -1.14
C LEU A 27 -6.30 -25.04 -0.61
N PRO A 28 -6.30 -25.22 0.71
CA PRO A 28 -6.36 -26.55 1.31
C PRO A 28 -7.73 -27.21 1.06
N ASP A 29 -7.74 -28.54 1.02
CA ASP A 29 -8.98 -29.31 0.91
C ASP A 29 -9.79 -29.29 2.21
N GLU A 30 -9.12 -29.02 3.35
CA GLU A 30 -9.73 -28.92 4.67
C GLU A 30 -10.69 -27.72 4.72
N ILE A 31 -11.84 -27.94 5.34
CA ILE A 31 -12.86 -26.91 5.55
C ILE A 31 -12.51 -26.14 6.85
N PRO A 32 -12.24 -24.83 6.80
CA PRO A 32 -11.95 -24.06 8.00
C PRO A 32 -13.22 -23.74 8.80
N ASP A 33 -13.06 -23.51 10.10
CA ASP A 33 -14.16 -23.04 10.96
C ASP A 33 -14.57 -21.60 10.64
N LEU A 34 -13.65 -20.79 10.08
CA LEU A 34 -13.86 -19.41 9.69
C LEU A 34 -12.96 -19.05 8.50
N ALA A 35 -13.50 -18.44 7.46
CA ALA A 35 -12.75 -17.90 6.34
C ALA A 35 -12.67 -16.37 6.41
N CYS A 36 -11.45 -15.82 6.52
CA CYS A 36 -11.20 -14.37 6.52
C CYS A 36 -10.48 -13.98 5.24
N LEU A 37 -11.03 -13.05 4.47
CA LEU A 37 -10.47 -12.63 3.18
C LEU A 37 -10.18 -11.12 3.19
N THR A 38 -8.98 -10.74 2.73
CA THR A 38 -8.67 -9.34 2.46
C THR A 38 -9.03 -8.99 1.02
N VAL A 39 -9.74 -7.87 0.84
CA VAL A 39 -10.30 -7.48 -0.46
C VAL A 39 -9.71 -6.14 -0.90
N TRP A 40 -8.93 -6.19 -2.00
CA TRP A 40 -8.52 -5.03 -2.78
C TRP A 40 -9.48 -4.85 -3.96
N THR A 41 -9.63 -3.62 -4.45
CA THR A 41 -10.64 -3.34 -5.48
C THR A 41 -10.45 -4.19 -6.74
N SER A 42 -9.22 -4.30 -7.26
CA SER A 42 -8.95 -5.06 -8.48
C SER A 42 -9.17 -6.58 -8.37
N ILE A 43 -9.23 -7.12 -7.15
CA ILE A 43 -9.48 -8.56 -6.90
C ILE A 43 -10.84 -8.82 -6.25
N ALA A 44 -11.68 -7.81 -6.08
CA ALA A 44 -12.96 -7.95 -5.36
C ALA A 44 -13.85 -9.06 -5.94
N ALA A 45 -13.99 -9.12 -7.27
CA ALA A 45 -14.77 -10.17 -7.92
C ALA A 45 -14.23 -11.59 -7.66
N GLN A 46 -12.91 -11.77 -7.50
CA GLN A 46 -12.31 -13.04 -7.14
C GLN A 46 -12.58 -13.38 -5.67
N ALA A 47 -12.38 -12.40 -4.79
CA ALA A 47 -12.64 -12.57 -3.35
C ALA A 47 -14.12 -12.90 -3.09
N TYR A 48 -15.05 -12.26 -3.78
CA TYR A 48 -16.48 -12.56 -3.67
C TYR A 48 -16.83 -13.97 -4.11
N ARG A 49 -16.31 -14.44 -5.25
CA ARG A 49 -16.51 -15.83 -5.68
C ARG A 49 -15.97 -16.83 -4.66
N LEU A 50 -14.82 -16.55 -4.07
CA LEU A 50 -14.24 -17.41 -3.04
C LEU A 50 -15.09 -17.40 -1.76
N ALA A 51 -15.55 -16.22 -1.35
CA ALA A 51 -16.44 -16.05 -0.21
C ALA A 51 -17.74 -16.85 -0.40
N ASP A 52 -18.39 -16.71 -1.55
CA ASP A 52 -19.62 -17.46 -1.90
C ASP A 52 -19.38 -18.98 -1.89
N ALA A 53 -18.21 -19.43 -2.38
CA ALA A 53 -17.86 -20.86 -2.37
C ALA A 53 -17.66 -21.42 -0.93
N TYR A 54 -17.10 -20.65 -0.01
CA TYR A 54 -17.01 -21.05 1.40
C TYR A 54 -18.39 -21.04 2.07
N ARG A 55 -19.21 -20.03 1.84
CA ARG A 55 -20.57 -19.96 2.39
C ARG A 55 -21.45 -21.11 1.89
N ALA A 56 -21.31 -21.51 0.61
CA ALA A 56 -22.01 -22.67 0.07
C ALA A 56 -21.63 -23.99 0.77
N LYS A 57 -20.47 -24.05 1.43
CA LYS A 57 -20.01 -25.18 2.26
C LYS A 57 -20.40 -25.03 3.75
N GLY A 58 -21.16 -23.98 4.09
CA GLY A 58 -21.54 -23.68 5.48
C GLY A 58 -20.44 -23.02 6.33
N VAL A 59 -19.34 -22.55 5.71
CA VAL A 59 -18.27 -21.86 6.40
C VAL A 59 -18.63 -20.37 6.58
N PRO A 60 -18.60 -19.84 7.81
CA PRO A 60 -18.75 -18.41 8.03
C PRO A 60 -17.63 -17.62 7.34
N VAL A 61 -17.98 -16.51 6.69
CA VAL A 61 -17.03 -15.68 5.93
C VAL A 61 -16.99 -14.26 6.46
N VAL A 62 -15.79 -13.78 6.73
CA VAL A 62 -15.52 -12.39 7.09
C VAL A 62 -14.69 -11.73 5.98
N LEU A 63 -15.19 -10.63 5.43
CA LEU A 63 -14.45 -9.80 4.48
C LEU A 63 -13.90 -8.55 5.17
N GLY A 64 -12.67 -8.20 4.85
CA GLY A 64 -12.01 -6.98 5.28
C GLY A 64 -11.11 -6.40 4.18
N GLY A 65 -10.27 -5.43 4.53
CA GLY A 65 -9.39 -4.74 3.59
C GLY A 65 -10.02 -3.52 2.95
N VAL A 66 -9.27 -2.86 2.07
CA VAL A 66 -9.60 -1.53 1.53
C VAL A 66 -10.96 -1.51 0.84
N HIS A 67 -11.20 -2.43 -0.08
CA HIS A 67 -12.44 -2.44 -0.86
C HIS A 67 -13.67 -2.71 0.01
N ALA A 68 -13.62 -3.74 0.85
CA ALA A 68 -14.71 -4.07 1.77
C ALA A 68 -14.99 -2.94 2.77
N SER A 69 -13.97 -2.17 3.16
CA SER A 69 -14.13 -1.00 4.03
C SER A 69 -14.82 0.17 3.32
N LEU A 70 -14.55 0.35 2.04
CA LEU A 70 -15.07 1.49 1.25
C LEU A 70 -16.45 1.22 0.62
N ILE A 71 -16.76 -0.05 0.31
CA ILE A 71 -18.07 -0.47 -0.23
C ILE A 71 -18.64 -1.64 0.58
N PRO A 72 -18.89 -1.47 1.88
CA PRO A 72 -19.29 -2.57 2.75
C PRO A 72 -20.64 -3.19 2.39
N ILE A 73 -21.57 -2.40 1.84
CA ILE A 73 -22.90 -2.91 1.45
C ILE A 73 -22.82 -3.89 0.28
N GLU A 74 -21.91 -3.67 -0.68
CA GLU A 74 -21.66 -4.64 -1.75
C GLU A 74 -21.02 -5.91 -1.18
N ALA A 75 -19.96 -5.76 -0.39
CA ALA A 75 -19.25 -6.87 0.23
C ALA A 75 -20.18 -7.76 1.08
N LEU A 76 -21.14 -7.18 1.80
CA LEU A 76 -22.13 -7.90 2.62
C LEU A 76 -23.07 -8.82 1.83
N ARG A 77 -23.12 -8.73 0.51
CA ARG A 77 -23.89 -9.67 -0.32
C ARG A 77 -23.17 -11.03 -0.42
N HIS A 78 -21.85 -11.02 -0.24
CA HIS A 78 -20.98 -12.17 -0.44
C HIS A 78 -20.40 -12.77 0.85
N CYS A 79 -20.69 -12.19 2.03
CA CYS A 79 -20.15 -12.65 3.30
C CYS A 79 -21.17 -12.58 4.44
N ASP A 80 -20.80 -13.16 5.56
CA ASP A 80 -21.61 -13.12 6.77
C ASP A 80 -21.30 -11.86 7.56
N SER A 81 -20.07 -11.35 7.47
CA SER A 81 -19.62 -10.16 8.17
C SER A 81 -18.60 -9.35 7.37
N VAL A 82 -18.62 -8.03 7.53
CA VAL A 82 -17.59 -7.12 7.04
C VAL A 82 -16.88 -6.44 8.22
N VAL A 83 -15.55 -6.43 8.18
CA VAL A 83 -14.73 -5.58 9.06
C VAL A 83 -14.26 -4.36 8.26
N SER A 84 -14.74 -3.18 8.65
CA SER A 84 -14.39 -1.89 8.04
C SER A 84 -13.36 -1.15 8.88
N GLY A 85 -12.35 -0.54 8.24
CA GLY A 85 -11.25 0.14 8.89
C GLY A 85 -10.13 -0.80 9.36
N GLU A 86 -9.35 -0.39 10.36
CA GLU A 86 -8.27 -1.22 10.91
C GLU A 86 -8.84 -2.35 11.78
N ALA A 87 -8.57 -3.58 11.37
CA ALA A 87 -9.11 -4.76 12.07
C ALA A 87 -8.42 -5.03 13.41
N ASP A 88 -7.22 -4.50 13.63
CA ASP A 88 -6.39 -4.78 14.82
C ASP A 88 -7.18 -4.62 16.12
N THR A 89 -7.99 -3.57 16.25
CA THR A 89 -8.72 -3.24 17.48
C THR A 89 -9.97 -4.08 17.73
N ILE A 90 -10.50 -4.73 16.69
CA ILE A 90 -11.81 -5.40 16.74
C ILE A 90 -11.74 -6.90 16.42
N PHE A 91 -10.61 -7.37 15.86
CA PHE A 91 -10.51 -8.73 15.35
C PHE A 91 -10.70 -9.80 16.43
N GLY A 92 -10.23 -9.55 17.66
CA GLY A 92 -10.48 -10.43 18.80
C GLY A 92 -11.97 -10.62 19.08
N THR A 93 -12.77 -9.55 18.99
CA THR A 93 -14.24 -9.61 19.12
C THR A 93 -14.87 -10.40 17.97
N VAL A 94 -14.40 -10.18 16.73
CA VAL A 94 -14.86 -10.93 15.55
C VAL A 94 -14.65 -12.42 15.75
N LEU A 95 -13.49 -12.83 16.25
CA LEU A 95 -13.15 -14.24 16.51
C LEU A 95 -14.01 -14.83 17.64
N ALA A 96 -14.24 -14.09 18.72
CA ALA A 96 -15.09 -14.52 19.81
C ALA A 96 -16.55 -14.70 19.37
N ASP A 97 -17.07 -13.75 18.60
CA ASP A 97 -18.43 -13.84 18.04
C ASP A 97 -18.55 -14.98 17.01
N ALA A 98 -17.51 -15.24 16.21
CA ALA A 98 -17.48 -16.38 15.30
C ALA A 98 -17.52 -17.71 16.03
N ALA A 99 -16.71 -17.87 17.08
CA ALA A 99 -16.72 -19.07 17.93
C ALA A 99 -18.07 -19.31 18.61
N ALA A 100 -18.79 -18.23 18.96
CA ALA A 100 -20.12 -18.30 19.55
C ALA A 100 -21.26 -18.46 18.52
N GLY A 101 -20.97 -18.46 17.22
CA GLY A 101 -21.99 -18.46 16.15
C GLY A 101 -22.84 -17.18 16.11
N LYS A 102 -22.29 -16.03 16.55
CA LYS A 102 -23.00 -14.77 16.72
C LYS A 102 -22.36 -13.62 15.93
N LEU A 103 -21.74 -13.89 14.79
CA LEU A 103 -21.15 -12.87 13.94
C LEU A 103 -22.13 -11.74 13.64
N GLN A 104 -21.71 -10.51 13.92
CA GLN A 104 -22.46 -9.32 13.52
C GLN A 104 -22.26 -9.08 12.04
N ARG A 105 -23.26 -8.47 11.37
CA ARG A 105 -23.17 -8.15 9.96
C ARG A 105 -22.01 -7.19 9.61
N MET A 106 -21.66 -6.29 10.55
CA MET A 106 -20.60 -5.31 10.34
C MET A 106 -19.89 -5.01 11.66
N TYR A 107 -18.56 -4.99 11.59
CA TYR A 107 -17.69 -4.47 12.64
C TYR A 107 -16.94 -3.26 12.10
N LYS A 108 -16.75 -2.27 12.98
CA LYS A 108 -15.97 -1.07 12.68
C LYS A 108 -14.73 -1.04 13.56
N GLY A 109 -13.58 -1.21 12.94
CA GLY A 109 -12.29 -1.01 13.61
C GLY A 109 -11.97 0.47 13.79
N SER A 110 -11.19 0.77 14.81
CA SER A 110 -10.64 2.10 15.06
C SER A 110 -9.14 2.13 14.75
N PHE A 111 -8.56 3.32 14.75
CA PHE A 111 -7.13 3.46 14.55
C PHE A 111 -6.36 2.90 15.74
N GLN A 112 -5.44 1.97 15.46
CA GLN A 112 -4.62 1.29 16.47
C GLN A 112 -3.33 2.07 16.69
N ASP A 113 -2.89 2.16 17.94
CA ASP A 113 -1.54 2.60 18.25
C ASP A 113 -0.54 1.57 17.72
N MET A 114 0.52 2.04 17.08
CA MET A 114 1.44 1.17 16.37
C MET A 114 2.27 0.27 17.29
N ASP A 115 2.44 0.65 18.55
CA ASP A 115 3.11 -0.17 19.57
C ASP A 115 2.28 -1.38 20.01
N ALA A 116 0.96 -1.34 19.85
CA ALA A 116 0.04 -2.42 20.19
C ALA A 116 -0.21 -3.42 19.03
N VAL A 117 0.20 -3.09 17.80
CA VAL A 117 0.13 -4.01 16.65
C VAL A 117 1.04 -5.23 16.91
N PRO A 118 0.65 -6.49 16.62
CA PRO A 118 1.51 -7.66 16.77
C PRO A 118 2.85 -7.50 16.05
N MET A 119 3.94 -7.86 16.73
CA MET A 119 5.29 -7.85 16.13
C MET A 119 5.48 -9.02 15.17
N ASN A 120 6.40 -8.85 14.23
CA ASN A 120 6.66 -9.85 13.19
C ASN A 120 7.17 -11.20 13.74
N HIS A 121 7.79 -11.27 14.89
CA HIS A 121 8.18 -12.55 15.50
C HIS A 121 6.99 -13.44 15.87
N GLU A 122 5.79 -12.88 16.01
CA GLU A 122 4.55 -13.61 16.33
C GLU A 122 3.97 -14.35 15.12
N TRP A 123 4.43 -14.02 13.91
CA TRP A 123 3.97 -14.62 12.64
C TRP A 123 5.09 -14.98 11.67
N ALA A 124 6.34 -14.70 11.98
CA ALA A 124 7.47 -14.95 11.07
C ALA A 124 7.63 -16.42 10.66
N ASP A 125 7.27 -17.35 11.54
CA ASP A 125 7.28 -18.80 11.26
C ASP A 125 6.30 -19.21 10.14
N ILE A 126 5.27 -18.42 9.87
CA ILE A 126 4.39 -18.63 8.72
C ILE A 126 5.17 -18.47 7.43
N LEU A 127 6.10 -17.51 7.40
CA LEU A 127 6.94 -17.22 6.25
C LEU A 127 7.96 -18.31 5.96
N ASP A 128 8.43 -19.04 6.98
CA ASP A 128 9.38 -20.14 6.80
C ASP A 128 8.83 -21.25 5.89
N LYS A 129 7.52 -21.34 5.79
CA LYS A 129 6.80 -22.32 4.94
C LYS A 129 6.54 -21.81 3.52
N TRP A 130 6.91 -20.55 3.22
CA TRP A 130 6.65 -19.91 1.93
C TRP A 130 7.89 -19.98 1.02
N PRO A 131 7.71 -20.03 -0.32
CA PRO A 131 8.84 -20.04 -1.25
C PRO A 131 9.51 -18.67 -1.29
N ILE A 132 10.39 -18.39 -0.32
CA ILE A 132 11.06 -17.12 -0.05
C ILE A 132 11.67 -16.49 -1.32
N ALA A 133 12.29 -17.30 -2.18
CA ALA A 133 12.93 -16.82 -3.42
C ALA A 133 11.94 -16.21 -4.44
N ARG A 134 10.62 -16.37 -4.23
CA ARG A 134 9.57 -15.90 -5.14
C ARG A 134 8.67 -14.82 -4.52
N TYR A 135 8.95 -14.43 -3.28
CA TYR A 135 8.05 -13.57 -2.53
C TYR A 135 8.78 -12.32 -1.99
N ALA A 136 8.71 -11.23 -2.74
CA ALA A 136 9.28 -9.95 -2.35
C ALA A 136 8.74 -9.36 -1.00
N PRO A 137 7.45 -9.59 -0.59
CA PRO A 137 6.94 -9.05 0.66
C PRO A 137 7.57 -9.56 1.96
N LEU A 138 8.42 -10.59 1.90
CA LEU A 138 9.06 -11.14 3.10
C LEU A 138 9.90 -10.14 3.88
N ASN A 139 10.45 -9.16 3.20
CA ASN A 139 11.32 -8.16 3.78
C ASN A 139 10.61 -6.81 3.93
N THR A 140 9.31 -6.82 4.25
CA THR A 140 8.55 -5.60 4.43
C THR A 140 8.18 -5.38 5.89
N LEU A 141 8.24 -4.12 6.31
CA LEU A 141 7.75 -3.64 7.61
C LEU A 141 6.78 -2.49 7.38
N GLN A 142 5.95 -2.22 8.37
CA GLN A 142 5.17 -1.01 8.45
C GLN A 142 5.57 -0.27 9.72
N THR A 143 6.22 0.89 9.56
CA THR A 143 6.71 1.68 10.68
C THR A 143 5.73 2.80 11.04
N THR A 144 4.92 3.23 10.05
CA THR A 144 3.89 4.26 10.25
C THR A 144 2.57 3.86 9.59
N ARG A 145 1.46 4.43 10.05
CA ARG A 145 0.14 4.38 9.40
C ARG A 145 -0.47 5.78 9.33
N GLY A 146 -1.08 6.07 8.18
CA GLY A 146 -1.75 7.33 7.89
C GLY A 146 -0.87 8.31 7.13
N CYS A 147 -1.50 9.33 6.57
CA CYS A 147 -0.83 10.34 5.76
C CYS A 147 -1.44 11.72 6.02
N ARG A 148 -0.61 12.75 6.14
CA ARG A 148 -1.08 14.14 6.36
C ARG A 148 -1.67 14.79 5.12
N PHE A 149 -1.36 14.26 3.94
CA PHE A 149 -1.84 14.79 2.68
C PHE A 149 -3.28 14.36 2.40
N ASN A 150 -3.95 15.09 1.52
CA ASN A 150 -5.34 14.84 1.13
C ASN A 150 -5.45 14.83 -0.40
N CYS A 151 -4.69 13.96 -1.04
CA CYS A 151 -4.76 13.79 -2.49
C CYS A 151 -6.11 13.19 -2.87
N ASP A 152 -6.78 13.76 -3.86
CA ASP A 152 -8.19 13.47 -4.20
C ASP A 152 -8.40 12.04 -4.75
N PHE A 153 -7.37 11.44 -5.33
CA PHE A 153 -7.39 10.06 -5.84
C PHE A 153 -7.06 9.00 -4.78
N CYS A 154 -6.54 9.42 -3.60
CA CYS A 154 -5.94 8.50 -2.64
C CYS A 154 -6.96 8.03 -1.58
N SER A 155 -7.02 6.72 -1.36
CA SER A 155 -7.88 6.11 -0.34
C SER A 155 -7.24 6.00 1.05
N VAL A 156 -5.93 6.26 1.19
CA VAL A 156 -5.16 6.06 2.44
C VAL A 156 -5.82 6.74 3.62
N ILE A 157 -6.14 8.04 3.51
CA ILE A 157 -6.74 8.78 4.63
C ILE A 157 -8.12 8.29 5.04
N ARG A 158 -8.80 7.53 4.19
CA ARG A 158 -10.11 6.91 4.49
C ARG A 158 -9.96 5.63 5.30
N ILE A 159 -8.82 4.94 5.16
CA ILE A 159 -8.53 3.65 5.79
C ILE A 159 -7.63 3.83 7.01
N ASN A 160 -6.49 4.53 6.85
CA ASN A 160 -5.44 4.67 7.86
C ASN A 160 -5.49 6.01 8.61
N GLY A 161 -6.41 6.92 8.23
CA GLY A 161 -6.62 8.20 8.88
C GLY A 161 -5.66 9.30 8.44
N ARG A 162 -5.93 10.51 8.95
CA ARG A 162 -5.08 11.69 8.79
C ARG A 162 -4.01 11.74 9.87
N GLY A 163 -2.84 12.23 9.51
CA GLY A 163 -1.67 12.24 10.40
C GLY A 163 -0.83 10.99 10.23
N SER A 164 0.21 10.88 11.01
CA SER A 164 1.11 9.73 11.04
C SER A 164 1.15 9.16 12.46
N ARG A 165 0.86 7.88 12.60
CA ARG A 165 1.02 7.12 13.84
C ARG A 165 2.25 6.26 13.67
N HIS A 166 3.11 6.17 14.68
CA HIS A 166 4.44 5.60 14.57
C HIS A 166 4.64 4.40 15.47
N SER A 167 5.39 3.42 14.98
CA SER A 167 6.01 2.42 15.84
C SER A 167 7.20 3.03 16.59
N PRO A 168 7.43 2.72 17.87
CA PRO A 168 8.67 3.10 18.54
C PRO A 168 9.91 2.60 17.74
N PRO A 169 10.95 3.43 17.54
CA PRO A 169 12.13 3.05 16.76
C PRO A 169 12.81 1.77 17.25
N GLU A 170 12.84 1.53 18.57
CA GLU A 170 13.43 0.33 19.18
C GLU A 170 12.68 -0.93 18.73
N ARG A 171 11.38 -0.85 18.62
CA ARG A 171 10.54 -1.94 18.11
C ARG A 171 10.83 -2.23 16.64
N VAL A 172 10.96 -1.19 15.81
CA VAL A 172 11.32 -1.35 14.39
C VAL A 172 12.67 -2.06 14.25
N ILE A 173 13.64 -1.73 15.11
CA ILE A 173 14.94 -2.39 15.13
C ILE A 173 14.82 -3.88 15.45
N GLU A 174 14.00 -4.26 16.44
CA GLU A 174 13.77 -5.66 16.78
C GLU A 174 13.10 -6.40 15.61
N GLU A 175 12.12 -5.78 14.95
CA GLU A 175 11.47 -6.36 13.77
C GLU A 175 12.45 -6.53 12.58
N ILE A 176 13.36 -5.60 12.36
CA ILE A 176 14.44 -5.74 11.38
C ILE A 176 15.33 -6.94 11.71
N LYS A 177 15.68 -7.13 12.99
CA LYS A 177 16.48 -8.29 13.44
C LYS A 177 15.77 -9.62 13.16
N VAL A 178 14.44 -9.69 13.36
CA VAL A 178 13.64 -10.88 13.02
C VAL A 178 13.66 -11.15 11.52
N LEU A 179 13.41 -10.13 10.68
CA LEU A 179 13.45 -10.28 9.22
C LEU A 179 14.83 -10.71 8.72
N LYS A 180 15.91 -10.22 9.31
CA LYS A 180 17.26 -10.65 8.97
C LYS A 180 17.49 -12.14 9.27
N LYS A 181 16.90 -12.70 10.33
CA LYS A 181 16.98 -14.13 10.64
C LYS A 181 16.19 -14.96 9.63
N VAL A 182 14.96 -14.56 9.30
CA VAL A 182 14.11 -15.22 8.28
C VAL A 182 14.78 -15.14 6.91
N GLY A 183 15.38 -13.99 6.58
CA GLY A 183 16.07 -13.73 5.31
C GLY A 183 17.56 -14.11 5.28
N GLN A 184 18.05 -14.96 6.16
CA GLN A 184 19.50 -15.35 6.21
C GLN A 184 20.08 -15.81 4.87
N HIS A 185 19.23 -16.31 3.96
CA HIS A 185 19.63 -16.70 2.60
C HIS A 185 19.89 -15.54 1.65
N LEU A 186 19.55 -14.29 2.06
CA LEU A 186 19.71 -13.07 1.25
C LEU A 186 21.01 -12.32 1.50
N GLY A 187 21.90 -12.88 2.34
CA GLY A 187 23.22 -12.31 2.65
C GLY A 187 23.21 -11.28 3.78
N GLU A 188 24.40 -10.71 4.05
CA GLU A 188 24.68 -9.83 5.19
C GLU A 188 23.88 -8.52 5.18
N PHE A 189 23.39 -8.11 4.01
CA PHE A 189 22.60 -6.89 3.80
C PHE A 189 21.18 -7.24 3.36
N ALA A 190 20.34 -7.67 4.30
CA ALA A 190 18.92 -7.77 4.03
C ALA A 190 18.38 -6.40 3.58
N TYR A 191 17.71 -6.37 2.44
CA TYR A 191 16.94 -5.20 2.02
C TYR A 191 15.55 -5.28 2.67
N VAL A 192 15.13 -4.21 3.34
CA VAL A 192 13.81 -4.09 3.96
C VAL A 192 13.08 -2.91 3.35
N PHE A 193 11.85 -3.12 2.90
CA PHE A 193 11.00 -2.04 2.40
C PHE A 193 9.98 -1.64 3.47
N PHE A 194 9.95 -0.36 3.85
CA PHE A 194 8.95 0.19 4.76
C PHE A 194 7.68 0.51 3.96
N LEU A 195 6.63 -0.30 4.20
CA LEU A 195 5.31 -0.18 3.56
C LEU A 195 4.46 0.92 4.22
N ASP A 196 5.08 2.02 4.53
CA ASP A 196 4.41 3.17 5.11
C ASP A 196 3.60 3.90 4.05
N ASP A 197 2.54 4.59 4.45
CA ASP A 197 1.78 5.42 3.51
C ASP A 197 2.60 6.63 3.03
N ASP A 198 3.41 7.20 3.90
CA ASP A 198 4.44 8.21 3.62
C ASP A 198 5.34 8.36 4.86
N LEU A 199 6.51 7.75 4.87
CA LEU A 199 7.47 7.87 5.97
C LEU A 199 7.87 9.33 6.23
N ALA A 200 7.98 10.14 5.18
CA ALA A 200 8.34 11.56 5.26
C ALA A 200 7.14 12.48 5.62
N ALA A 201 5.95 11.91 5.90
CA ALA A 201 4.86 12.68 6.46
C ALA A 201 5.22 13.28 7.83
N ASP A 202 6.12 12.62 8.56
CA ASP A 202 6.71 13.10 9.80
C ASP A 202 8.24 13.02 9.68
N LEU A 203 8.89 14.17 9.47
CA LEU A 203 10.34 14.23 9.29
C LEU A 203 11.10 14.03 10.61
N ASP A 204 10.52 14.40 11.75
CA ASP A 204 11.12 14.20 13.06
C ASP A 204 11.21 12.72 13.37
N TYR A 205 10.11 11.98 13.19
CA TYR A 205 10.13 10.52 13.33
C TYR A 205 11.09 9.83 12.33
N CYS A 206 11.14 10.28 11.08
CA CYS A 206 12.10 9.76 10.10
C CYS A 206 13.55 9.94 10.58
N GLY A 207 13.84 11.06 11.23
CA GLY A 207 15.14 11.34 11.86
C GLY A 207 15.41 10.41 13.05
N GLU A 208 14.48 10.32 13.99
CA GLU A 208 14.57 9.45 15.17
C GLU A 208 14.81 7.98 14.77
N LEU A 209 14.03 7.49 13.81
CA LEU A 209 14.18 6.12 13.30
C LEU A 209 15.56 5.90 12.65
N SER A 210 16.01 6.86 11.83
CA SER A 210 17.33 6.77 11.17
C SER A 210 18.48 6.75 12.17
N GLU A 211 18.45 7.63 13.18
CA GLU A 211 19.46 7.66 14.25
C GLU A 211 19.41 6.40 15.13
N ALA A 212 18.22 5.89 15.42
CA ALA A 212 18.07 4.64 16.18
C ALA A 212 18.65 3.44 15.41
N ILE A 213 18.41 3.34 14.10
CA ILE A 213 19.03 2.30 13.26
C ILE A 213 20.56 2.41 13.31
N LEU A 214 21.12 3.60 13.16
CA LEU A 214 22.56 3.84 13.25
C LEU A 214 23.13 3.43 14.61
N SER A 215 22.50 3.88 15.69
CA SER A 215 22.95 3.64 17.06
C SER A 215 22.84 2.18 17.47
N SER A 216 21.88 1.45 16.90
CA SER A 216 21.71 0.00 17.17
C SER A 216 22.82 -0.88 16.60
N GLY A 217 23.62 -0.38 15.66
CA GLY A 217 24.62 -1.14 14.92
C GLY A 217 24.05 -2.19 13.94
N VAL A 218 22.73 -2.27 13.76
CA VAL A 218 22.10 -3.17 12.80
C VAL A 218 22.41 -2.72 11.38
N LYS A 219 23.14 -3.54 10.63
CA LYS A 219 23.40 -3.30 9.22
C LYS A 219 22.19 -3.74 8.40
N VAL A 220 21.49 -2.80 7.78
CA VAL A 220 20.34 -3.02 6.92
C VAL A 220 20.39 -2.07 5.73
N ARG A 221 19.94 -2.52 4.57
CA ARG A 221 19.57 -1.63 3.46
C ARG A 221 18.06 -1.52 3.48
N TRP A 222 17.54 -0.31 3.36
CA TRP A 222 16.11 -0.12 3.38
C TRP A 222 15.63 0.86 2.31
N GLY A 223 14.39 0.73 1.92
CA GLY A 223 13.65 1.66 1.09
C GLY A 223 12.33 2.00 1.74
N ALA A 224 11.71 3.08 1.31
CA ALA A 224 10.42 3.50 1.83
C ALA A 224 9.59 4.26 0.79
N GLN A 225 8.28 4.23 0.96
CA GLN A 225 7.43 5.25 0.36
C GLN A 225 7.62 6.55 1.14
N ALA A 226 7.99 7.61 0.43
CA ALA A 226 8.26 8.90 1.05
C ALA A 226 7.90 10.04 0.10
N SER A 227 7.35 11.12 0.64
CA SER A 227 7.19 12.34 -0.13
C SER A 227 8.54 12.98 -0.46
N ILE A 228 8.62 13.67 -1.60
CA ILE A 228 9.83 14.37 -2.08
C ILE A 228 10.35 15.41 -1.05
N GLY A 229 9.53 15.76 -0.07
CA GLY A 229 9.88 16.67 1.02
C GLY A 229 11.12 16.26 1.81
N LEU A 230 11.40 14.96 1.94
CA LEU A 230 12.62 14.45 2.58
C LEU A 230 13.88 14.98 1.90
N ALA A 231 13.89 15.04 0.57
CA ALA A 231 15.04 15.54 -0.20
C ALA A 231 15.33 17.04 -0.02
N ARG A 232 14.39 17.81 0.55
CA ARG A 232 14.65 19.23 0.91
C ARG A 232 15.48 19.38 2.17
N ASN A 233 15.47 18.39 3.06
CA ASN A 233 16.27 18.38 4.28
C ASN A 233 17.56 17.57 4.05
N THR A 234 18.63 18.24 3.63
CA THR A 234 19.89 17.60 3.26
C THR A 234 20.55 16.85 4.43
N GLU A 235 20.43 17.35 5.65
CA GLU A 235 21.01 16.72 6.84
C GLU A 235 20.26 15.44 7.19
N LEU A 236 18.94 15.49 7.22
CA LEU A 236 18.09 14.31 7.45
C LEU A 236 18.30 13.25 6.36
N LEU A 237 18.36 13.66 5.09
CA LEU A 237 18.62 12.74 3.98
C LEU A 237 20.00 12.06 4.13
N ALA A 238 21.03 12.80 4.54
CA ALA A 238 22.35 12.24 4.81
C ALA A 238 22.31 11.25 5.98
N THR A 239 21.58 11.54 7.05
CA THR A 239 21.39 10.61 8.17
C THR A 239 20.65 9.36 7.75
N ALA A 240 19.56 9.47 7.00
CA ALA A 240 18.81 8.36 6.47
C ALA A 240 19.66 7.45 5.56
N THR A 241 20.47 8.02 4.68
CA THR A 241 21.36 7.23 3.81
C THR A 241 22.48 6.55 4.57
N ARG A 242 23.05 7.18 5.62
CA ARG A 242 24.00 6.52 6.53
C ARG A 242 23.34 5.36 7.28
N SER A 243 22.07 5.48 7.69
CA SER A 243 21.33 4.41 8.37
C SER A 243 20.94 3.24 7.46
N GLY A 244 21.11 3.42 6.13
CA GLY A 244 20.89 2.35 5.15
C GLY A 244 19.83 2.63 4.10
N LEU A 245 19.24 3.82 4.04
CA LEU A 245 18.33 4.20 2.95
C LEU A 245 19.02 4.04 1.60
N ARG A 246 18.37 3.30 0.67
CA ARG A 246 18.88 3.06 -0.68
C ARG A 246 17.87 3.40 -1.76
N THR A 247 16.58 3.38 -1.45
CA THR A 247 15.54 3.67 -2.45
C THR A 247 14.40 4.43 -1.80
N MET A 248 13.92 5.47 -2.49
CA MET A 248 12.71 6.20 -2.13
C MET A 248 11.66 6.01 -3.23
N PHE A 249 10.51 5.45 -2.89
CA PHE A 249 9.36 5.53 -3.77
C PHE A 249 8.66 6.89 -3.56
N ILE A 250 8.63 7.71 -4.61
CA ILE A 250 8.09 9.07 -4.54
C ILE A 250 6.92 9.22 -5.52
N GLY A 251 5.74 9.54 -5.00
CA GLY A 251 4.62 9.95 -5.83
C GLY A 251 4.84 11.37 -6.36
N PHE A 252 5.31 11.49 -7.59
CA PHE A 252 5.37 12.78 -8.32
C PHE A 252 3.99 13.17 -8.85
N GLU A 253 3.23 12.22 -9.34
CA GLU A 253 1.88 12.21 -9.91
C GLU A 253 1.79 12.94 -11.26
N GLY A 254 2.45 14.07 -11.45
CA GLY A 254 2.45 14.81 -12.70
C GLY A 254 3.65 15.74 -12.84
N ILE A 255 3.93 16.14 -14.07
CA ILE A 255 5.01 17.08 -14.41
C ILE A 255 4.48 18.51 -14.66
N ASP A 256 3.18 18.68 -14.71
CA ASP A 256 2.52 19.95 -14.89
C ASP A 256 1.77 20.37 -13.60
N ARG A 257 1.58 21.67 -13.44
CA ARG A 257 0.95 22.22 -12.24
C ARG A 257 -0.55 21.96 -12.20
N ASP A 258 -1.20 21.93 -13.36
CA ASP A 258 -2.66 21.84 -13.43
C ASP A 258 -3.14 20.45 -12.99
N ALA A 259 -2.46 19.38 -13.44
CA ALA A 259 -2.71 18.01 -12.98
C ALA A 259 -2.51 17.87 -11.47
N LEU A 260 -1.46 18.49 -10.90
CA LEU A 260 -1.20 18.47 -9.46
C LEU A 260 -2.24 19.26 -8.65
N VAL A 261 -2.72 20.38 -9.18
CA VAL A 261 -3.80 21.15 -8.56
C VAL A 261 -5.11 20.35 -8.60
N GLU A 262 -5.42 19.73 -9.74
CA GLU A 262 -6.62 18.91 -9.91
C GLU A 262 -6.71 17.77 -8.88
N CYS A 263 -5.59 17.14 -8.57
CA CYS A 263 -5.55 16.04 -7.60
C CYS A 263 -5.15 16.48 -6.17
N ASN A 264 -5.09 17.78 -5.90
CA ASN A 264 -4.70 18.35 -4.61
C ASN A 264 -3.32 17.89 -4.12
N LYS A 265 -2.38 17.61 -5.05
CA LYS A 265 -0.98 17.30 -4.73
C LYS A 265 -0.18 18.59 -4.60
N LYS A 266 0.64 18.68 -3.56
CA LYS A 266 1.41 19.91 -3.23
C LYS A 266 2.84 19.91 -3.78
N ASN A 267 3.14 19.01 -4.70
CA ASN A 267 4.44 18.93 -5.35
C ASN A 267 4.68 20.15 -6.28
N ARG A 268 5.95 20.40 -6.61
CA ARG A 268 6.39 21.50 -7.48
C ARG A 268 7.32 20.95 -8.55
N PRO A 269 6.85 20.75 -9.79
CA PRO A 269 7.64 20.11 -10.86
C PRO A 269 8.98 20.79 -11.14
N GLY A 270 9.04 22.14 -11.03
CA GLY A 270 10.28 22.90 -11.23
C GLY A 270 11.42 22.59 -10.24
N GLU A 271 11.12 21.91 -9.12
CA GLU A 271 12.13 21.52 -8.13
C GLU A 271 12.59 20.05 -8.31
N TYR A 272 11.89 19.24 -9.14
CA TYR A 272 12.12 17.80 -9.18
C TYR A 272 13.56 17.42 -9.55
N GLY A 273 14.12 18.01 -10.59
CA GLY A 273 15.50 17.70 -11.01
C GLY A 273 16.54 17.99 -9.93
N GLU A 274 16.42 19.15 -9.23
CA GLU A 274 17.30 19.47 -8.11
C GLU A 274 17.19 18.47 -6.96
N LEU A 275 15.95 18.10 -6.60
CA LEU A 275 15.69 17.18 -5.48
C LEU A 275 16.13 15.75 -5.80
N VAL A 276 15.93 15.28 -7.04
CA VAL A 276 16.46 14.00 -7.53
C VAL A 276 17.99 13.97 -7.43
N ALA A 277 18.65 15.01 -7.92
CA ALA A 277 20.10 15.11 -7.85
C ALA A 277 20.63 15.10 -6.39
N LYS A 278 19.91 15.70 -5.44
CA LYS A 278 20.25 15.64 -4.01
C LYS A 278 20.15 14.22 -3.46
N VAL A 279 19.12 13.46 -3.82
CA VAL A 279 18.94 12.07 -3.38
C VAL A 279 20.07 11.20 -3.93
N HIS A 280 20.42 11.32 -5.21
CA HIS A 280 21.54 10.61 -5.82
C HIS A 280 22.87 10.96 -5.16
N LYS A 281 23.13 12.26 -4.94
CA LYS A 281 24.35 12.72 -4.24
C LYS A 281 24.46 12.13 -2.83
N ALA A 282 23.34 11.89 -2.16
CA ALA A 282 23.31 11.25 -0.85
C ALA A 282 23.50 9.72 -0.91
N GLY A 283 23.47 9.11 -2.09
CA GLY A 283 23.68 7.66 -2.30
C GLY A 283 22.42 6.81 -2.26
N ALA A 284 21.25 7.38 -2.54
CA ALA A 284 19.99 6.68 -2.69
C ALA A 284 19.44 6.84 -4.12
N GLY A 285 18.64 5.87 -4.56
CA GLY A 285 17.89 5.91 -5.82
C GLY A 285 16.43 6.32 -5.62
N ILE A 286 15.75 6.61 -6.72
CA ILE A 286 14.36 7.04 -6.76
C ILE A 286 13.53 6.13 -7.67
N GLU A 287 12.44 5.61 -7.10
CA GLU A 287 11.31 5.07 -7.85
C GLU A 287 10.22 6.14 -7.93
N GLY A 288 9.91 6.66 -9.11
CA GLY A 288 8.98 7.76 -9.31
C GLY A 288 7.62 7.28 -9.80
N GLY A 289 6.54 7.60 -9.08
CA GLY A 289 5.16 7.35 -9.51
C GLY A 289 4.57 8.53 -10.28
N PHE A 290 3.98 8.25 -11.48
CA PHE A 290 3.32 9.23 -12.33
C PHE A 290 1.95 8.71 -12.77
N ILE A 291 0.96 9.60 -12.80
CA ILE A 291 -0.42 9.27 -13.11
C ILE A 291 -0.84 10.03 -14.37
N PHE A 292 -1.44 9.33 -15.32
CA PHE A 292 -2.06 9.91 -16.51
C PHE A 292 -3.58 9.85 -16.46
N GLY A 293 -4.22 10.79 -17.16
CA GLY A 293 -5.67 10.85 -17.29
C GLY A 293 -6.34 11.92 -16.42
N PHE A 294 -5.57 12.90 -15.92
CA PHE A 294 -6.14 14.11 -15.35
C PHE A 294 -6.83 14.94 -16.44
N ASP A 295 -7.84 15.73 -16.07
CA ASP A 295 -8.65 16.49 -17.02
C ASP A 295 -7.86 17.59 -17.73
N SER A 296 -6.75 18.05 -17.14
CA SER A 296 -5.80 18.98 -17.75
C SER A 296 -4.96 18.37 -18.86
N GLN A 297 -4.78 17.03 -18.89
CA GLN A 297 -3.84 16.33 -19.75
C GLN A 297 -4.43 15.96 -21.12
N GLY A 298 -3.67 16.23 -22.19
CA GLY A 298 -3.94 15.78 -23.56
C GLY A 298 -3.03 14.60 -23.95
N PRO A 299 -3.14 14.10 -25.23
CA PRO A 299 -2.37 12.95 -25.70
C PRO A 299 -0.86 13.13 -25.70
N ASP A 300 -0.34 14.35 -25.65
CA ASP A 300 1.10 14.63 -25.68
C ASP A 300 1.77 14.38 -24.30
N CYS A 301 0.97 14.29 -23.21
CA CYS A 301 1.48 14.14 -21.85
C CYS A 301 2.36 12.91 -21.63
N PHE A 302 2.17 11.84 -22.39
CA PHE A 302 2.91 10.58 -22.24
C PHE A 302 4.38 10.74 -22.62
N GLU A 303 4.63 11.26 -23.83
CA GLU A 303 5.98 11.51 -24.34
C GLU A 303 6.68 12.62 -23.54
N GLU A 304 5.96 13.69 -23.22
CA GLU A 304 6.48 14.78 -22.40
C GLU A 304 6.91 14.29 -21.02
N THR A 305 6.09 13.45 -20.36
CA THR A 305 6.42 12.89 -19.04
C THR A 305 7.60 11.94 -19.15
N ALA A 306 7.64 11.01 -20.11
CA ALA A 306 8.75 10.09 -20.27
C ALA A 306 10.09 10.83 -20.47
N LYS A 307 10.13 11.80 -21.39
CA LYS A 307 11.31 12.65 -21.61
C LYS A 307 11.71 13.45 -20.37
N PHE A 308 10.74 14.01 -19.65
CA PHE A 308 11.02 14.76 -18.42
C PHE A 308 11.66 13.86 -17.38
N VAL A 309 11.09 12.68 -17.15
CA VAL A 309 11.53 11.70 -16.14
C VAL A 309 12.96 11.21 -16.45
N ASP A 310 13.27 10.94 -17.72
CA ASP A 310 14.62 10.59 -18.20
C ASP A 310 15.59 11.76 -17.94
N ASN A 311 15.23 12.98 -18.34
CA ASN A 311 16.07 14.17 -18.17
C ASN A 311 16.45 14.48 -16.73
N ILE A 312 15.58 14.19 -15.77
CA ILE A 312 15.88 14.37 -14.34
C ILE A 312 16.52 13.15 -13.68
N ASN A 313 16.78 12.09 -14.46
CA ASN A 313 17.43 10.85 -14.04
C ASN A 313 16.69 10.11 -12.92
N VAL A 314 15.38 9.91 -13.03
CA VAL A 314 14.66 8.98 -12.15
C VAL A 314 15.12 7.55 -12.46
N ASP A 315 15.48 6.75 -11.45
CA ASP A 315 16.08 5.42 -11.67
C ASP A 315 15.05 4.39 -12.14
N VAL A 316 13.82 4.47 -11.66
CA VAL A 316 12.69 3.63 -12.05
C VAL A 316 11.42 4.47 -12.11
N ALA A 317 10.68 4.39 -13.21
CA ALA A 317 9.40 5.06 -13.35
C ALA A 317 8.23 4.07 -13.30
N HIS A 318 7.23 4.41 -12.50
CA HIS A 318 5.94 3.73 -12.45
C HIS A 318 4.86 4.64 -13.04
N PHE A 319 4.45 4.33 -14.26
CA PHE A 319 3.37 5.04 -14.93
C PHE A 319 2.04 4.31 -14.68
N SER A 320 0.99 5.07 -14.41
CA SER A 320 -0.32 4.53 -14.13
C SER A 320 -1.44 5.41 -14.72
N ILE A 321 -2.62 4.82 -14.91
CA ILE A 321 -3.83 5.53 -15.26
C ILE A 321 -4.56 5.93 -13.97
N LEU A 322 -5.04 7.17 -13.91
CA LEU A 322 -5.89 7.65 -12.84
C LEU A 322 -7.05 6.66 -12.64
N THR A 323 -7.09 6.04 -11.48
CA THR A 323 -8.13 5.07 -11.17
C THR A 323 -9.00 5.64 -10.05
N PRO A 324 -10.26 5.98 -10.35
CA PRO A 324 -11.18 6.52 -9.36
C PRO A 324 -11.62 5.42 -8.38
N TYR A 325 -10.85 5.19 -7.34
CA TYR A 325 -11.19 4.19 -6.32
C TYR A 325 -12.38 4.66 -5.47
N PRO A 326 -13.32 3.76 -5.14
CA PRO A 326 -14.43 4.08 -4.25
C PRO A 326 -13.98 4.77 -2.96
N GLY A 327 -14.78 5.72 -2.48
CA GLY A 327 -14.49 6.49 -1.27
C GLY A 327 -13.52 7.66 -1.46
N THR A 328 -12.88 7.80 -2.62
CA THR A 328 -12.03 8.95 -2.95
C THR A 328 -12.84 10.13 -3.49
N ALA A 329 -12.28 11.34 -3.40
CA ALA A 329 -12.93 12.54 -3.96
C ALA A 329 -13.02 12.45 -5.50
N THR A 330 -12.00 11.91 -6.16
CA THR A 330 -11.99 11.65 -7.61
C THR A 330 -13.14 10.72 -8.02
N TYR A 331 -13.36 9.63 -7.28
CA TYR A 331 -14.49 8.72 -7.56
C TYR A 331 -15.83 9.43 -7.41
N ALA A 332 -16.02 10.17 -6.31
CA ALA A 332 -17.28 10.87 -6.06
C ALA A 332 -17.58 11.91 -7.14
N ARG A 333 -16.59 12.67 -7.60
CA ARG A 333 -16.70 13.63 -8.68
C ARG A 333 -17.06 12.93 -10.00
N MET A 334 -16.29 11.94 -10.43
CA MET A 334 -16.52 11.24 -11.69
C MET A 334 -17.86 10.49 -11.73
N LEU A 335 -18.31 9.98 -10.56
CA LEU A 335 -19.62 9.35 -10.46
C LEU A 335 -20.76 10.38 -10.58
N ALA A 336 -20.63 11.56 -9.96
CA ALA A 336 -21.62 12.62 -10.05
C ALA A 336 -21.71 13.22 -11.47
N ASP A 337 -20.61 13.24 -12.20
CA ASP A 337 -20.50 13.72 -13.58
C ASP A 337 -20.85 12.63 -14.62
N ASP A 338 -21.33 11.45 -14.20
CA ASP A 338 -21.66 10.28 -15.03
C ASP A 338 -20.51 9.81 -15.94
N ARG A 339 -19.27 9.96 -15.47
CA ARG A 339 -18.03 9.63 -16.23
C ARG A 339 -17.48 8.25 -15.96
N ILE A 340 -17.98 7.51 -14.96
CA ILE A 340 -17.56 6.13 -14.70
C ILE A 340 -18.16 5.21 -15.78
N THR A 341 -17.34 4.57 -16.58
CA THR A 341 -17.79 3.74 -17.72
C THR A 341 -18.02 2.28 -17.37
N THR A 342 -17.52 1.81 -16.23
CA THR A 342 -17.66 0.42 -15.80
C THR A 342 -17.48 0.26 -14.28
N PHE A 343 -18.20 -0.70 -13.72
CA PHE A 343 -18.01 -1.19 -12.34
C PHE A 343 -17.43 -2.60 -12.30
N ASP A 344 -16.79 -3.05 -13.39
CA ASP A 344 -15.95 -4.24 -13.34
C ASP A 344 -14.68 -3.95 -12.56
N TRP A 345 -14.68 -4.32 -11.27
CA TRP A 345 -13.58 -4.04 -10.36
C TRP A 345 -12.21 -4.57 -10.80
N LYS A 346 -12.16 -5.59 -11.68
CA LYS A 346 -10.89 -6.07 -12.24
C LYS A 346 -10.15 -5.02 -13.06
N ARG A 347 -10.90 -4.09 -13.65
CA ARG A 347 -10.34 -2.99 -14.43
C ARG A 347 -9.81 -1.84 -13.57
N TYR A 348 -10.13 -1.81 -12.27
CA TYR A 348 -9.60 -0.82 -11.32
C TYR A 348 -8.18 -1.22 -10.86
N ASN A 349 -7.26 -1.34 -11.81
CA ASN A 349 -5.94 -1.93 -11.66
C ASN A 349 -4.79 -0.96 -11.98
N MET A 350 -5.08 0.33 -12.19
CA MET A 350 -4.15 1.40 -12.57
C MET A 350 -3.58 1.32 -14.00
N TYR A 351 -3.99 0.33 -14.77
CA TYR A 351 -3.55 0.14 -16.17
C TYR A 351 -4.69 0.18 -17.17
N SER A 352 -5.93 0.11 -16.71
CA SER A 352 -7.13 0.18 -17.53
C SER A 352 -7.89 1.47 -17.24
N CYS A 353 -8.39 2.10 -18.30
CA CYS A 353 -9.27 3.25 -18.17
C CYS A 353 -10.70 2.79 -17.83
N VAL A 354 -11.26 3.34 -16.75
CA VAL A 354 -12.62 3.01 -16.25
C VAL A 354 -13.53 4.23 -16.20
N PHE A 355 -13.13 5.30 -16.85
CA PHE A 355 -13.86 6.56 -16.91
C PHE A 355 -13.71 7.23 -18.27
N GLU A 356 -14.46 8.29 -18.52
CA GLU A 356 -14.32 9.13 -19.73
C GLU A 356 -13.30 10.25 -19.47
N PRO A 357 -12.09 10.21 -20.10
CA PRO A 357 -11.12 11.29 -19.99
C PRO A 357 -11.60 12.57 -20.67
N ALA A 358 -11.24 13.74 -20.17
CA ALA A 358 -11.73 15.02 -20.68
C ALA A 358 -11.14 15.41 -22.04
N LYS A 359 -9.86 15.09 -22.33
CA LYS A 359 -9.13 15.58 -23.52
C LYS A 359 -8.58 14.47 -24.42
N MET A 360 -8.91 13.21 -24.15
CA MET A 360 -8.52 12.08 -24.97
C MET A 360 -9.52 10.94 -24.82
N THR A 361 -9.47 9.96 -25.69
CA THR A 361 -10.29 8.75 -25.56
C THR A 361 -9.66 7.76 -24.56
N ALA A 362 -10.47 6.85 -24.01
CA ALA A 362 -9.95 5.78 -23.14
C ALA A 362 -8.87 4.94 -23.86
N ALA A 363 -9.05 4.67 -25.15
CA ALA A 363 -8.07 3.93 -25.95
C ALA A 363 -6.75 4.71 -26.12
N GLN A 364 -6.80 6.03 -26.30
CA GLN A 364 -5.59 6.86 -26.34
C GLN A 364 -4.87 6.85 -25.00
N LEU A 365 -5.60 6.90 -23.87
CA LEU A 365 -5.02 6.84 -22.54
C LEU A 365 -4.31 5.50 -22.27
N GLU A 366 -4.95 4.37 -22.60
CA GLU A 366 -4.34 3.04 -22.42
C GLU A 366 -3.13 2.82 -23.37
N THR A 367 -3.22 3.26 -24.63
CA THR A 367 -2.10 3.18 -25.58
C THR A 367 -0.97 4.11 -25.20
N GLY A 368 -1.29 5.31 -24.74
CA GLY A 368 -0.32 6.31 -24.29
C GLY A 368 0.47 5.84 -23.07
N LEU A 369 -0.17 5.14 -22.13
CA LEU A 369 0.53 4.51 -21.01
C LEU A 369 1.61 3.53 -21.51
N ALA A 370 1.28 2.66 -22.49
CA ALA A 370 2.24 1.74 -23.07
C ALA A 370 3.36 2.48 -23.85
N THR A 371 3.07 3.65 -24.40
CA THR A 371 4.08 4.51 -25.04
C THR A 371 5.03 5.08 -24.01
N ALA A 372 4.53 5.64 -22.89
CA ALA A 372 5.38 6.16 -21.82
C ALA A 372 6.39 5.12 -21.31
N TYR A 373 5.97 3.85 -21.14
CA TYR A 373 6.89 2.77 -20.76
C TYR A 373 7.91 2.36 -21.82
N ARG A 374 7.67 2.65 -23.09
CA ARG A 374 8.64 2.35 -24.16
C ARG A 374 9.63 3.47 -24.37
N GLU A 375 9.24 4.69 -24.10
CA GLU A 375 10.08 5.89 -24.28
C GLU A 375 11.02 6.13 -23.07
N PHE A 376 10.65 5.67 -21.90
CA PHE A 376 11.50 5.65 -20.70
C PHE A 376 12.36 4.37 -20.64
#